data_e3ed137eea18ce4a1cc85e44f540f0da
#
_entry.id   e3ed137eea18ce4a1cc85e44f540f0da
#
_cell.length_a   1.000
_cell.length_b   1.000
_cell.length_c   1.000
_cell.angle_alpha   90.00
_cell.angle_beta   90.00
_cell.angle_gamma   90.00
#
_symmetry.space_group_name_H-M   'P 1'
#
loop_
_entity.id
_entity.type
_entity.pdbx_description
1 polymer ?
#
loop_
_entity_poly.entity_id
_entity_poly.type
_entity_poly.pdbx_seq_one_letter_code
_entity_poly.pdbx_strand_id
1 'polypeptide(L)'
;MTYQRETLTSFADQVVMVRLTASQPGKITCNANLTTPHQDVMVATEGEEVTLSGVSSWHEGLKGKVEFQGRMTARTQGGTRSCRDGVLSIEGADEAVIYISIATNFTNYKDITGNQVERAKNYLRRAVSKDYMTSRKAHVDFFKQYMDRVSLDLGIDKYAGVTTDMRVQNFKETKDDFLVATYFRFGRYLLICSSQPGGQPANLQGIWNDKLFPSWDS
;
A
#
# COMPACT_ATOMS: atom_id res chain seq x y z
N MET A 1 -25.91 -10.84 -1.45
CA MET A 1 -25.23 -9.61 -1.00
C MET A 1 -23.79 -9.65 -1.48
N THR A 2 -23.29 -8.56 -2.06
CA THR A 2 -21.93 -8.47 -2.61
C THR A 2 -21.16 -7.41 -1.85
N TYR A 3 -19.92 -7.71 -1.51
CA TYR A 3 -18.96 -6.76 -0.95
C TYR A 3 -17.88 -6.45 -1.98
N GLN A 4 -17.43 -5.21 -2.02
CA GLN A 4 -16.29 -4.79 -2.84
C GLN A 4 -15.23 -4.16 -1.94
N ARG A 5 -13.97 -4.55 -2.16
CA ARG A 5 -12.80 -3.95 -1.55
C ARG A 5 -11.86 -3.46 -2.64
N GLU A 6 -11.54 -2.18 -2.58
CA GLU A 6 -10.57 -1.54 -3.47
C GLU A 6 -9.41 -1.01 -2.65
N THR A 7 -8.19 -1.41 -2.99
CA THR A 7 -6.98 -0.95 -2.30
C THR A 7 -6.16 -0.10 -3.25
N LEU A 8 -5.73 1.05 -2.76
CA LEU A 8 -4.99 2.06 -3.49
C LEU A 8 -3.79 2.53 -2.66
N THR A 9 -2.59 2.49 -3.23
CA THR A 9 -1.39 3.11 -2.64
C THR A 9 -1.10 4.41 -3.39
N SER A 10 -1.43 5.54 -2.76
CA SER A 10 -1.36 6.85 -3.39
C SER A 10 0.05 7.46 -3.27
N PHE A 11 0.73 7.65 -4.39
CA PHE A 11 1.98 8.43 -4.42
C PHE A 11 1.75 9.89 -4.05
N ALA A 12 0.67 10.50 -4.52
CA ALA A 12 0.38 11.90 -4.29
C ALA A 12 0.10 12.20 -2.81
N ASP A 13 -0.54 11.26 -2.09
CA ASP A 13 -0.95 11.43 -0.70
C ASP A 13 -0.02 10.71 0.28
N GLN A 14 0.83 9.80 -0.18
CA GLN A 14 1.75 8.98 0.63
C GLN A 14 1.01 8.12 1.67
N VAL A 15 -0.13 7.53 1.27
CA VAL A 15 -0.96 6.66 2.10
C VAL A 15 -1.47 5.45 1.33
N VAL A 16 -1.78 4.40 2.06
CA VAL A 16 -2.62 3.31 1.56
C VAL A 16 -4.07 3.62 1.92
N MET A 17 -4.98 3.46 0.97
CA MET A 17 -6.42 3.60 1.16
C MET A 17 -7.09 2.27 0.87
N VAL A 18 -7.97 1.82 1.77
CA VAL A 18 -8.79 0.63 1.58
C VAL A 18 -10.25 1.06 1.63
N ARG A 19 -10.91 1.05 0.47
CA ARG A 19 -12.33 1.36 0.34
C ARG A 19 -13.14 0.07 0.42
N LEU A 20 -14.14 0.07 1.27
CA LEU A 20 -15.08 -1.02 1.49
C LEU A 20 -16.49 -0.54 1.15
N THR A 21 -17.19 -1.27 0.30
CA THR A 21 -18.60 -1.03 -0.06
C THR A 21 -19.37 -2.34 -0.04
N ALA A 22 -20.69 -2.23 0.16
CA ALA A 22 -21.61 -3.35 0.08
C ALA A 22 -22.79 -3.00 -0.83
N SER A 23 -23.43 -4.02 -1.43
CA SER A 23 -24.62 -3.83 -2.27
C SER A 23 -25.89 -3.46 -1.50
N GLN A 24 -25.82 -3.44 -0.16
CA GLN A 24 -26.90 -3.05 0.75
C GLN A 24 -26.32 -2.08 1.79
N PRO A 25 -27.08 -1.05 2.20
CA PRO A 25 -26.67 -0.10 3.23
C PRO A 25 -26.51 -0.75 4.59
N GLY A 26 -25.66 -0.15 5.45
CA GLY A 26 -25.44 -0.60 6.81
C GLY A 26 -24.74 -1.95 6.96
N LYS A 27 -24.02 -2.43 5.95
CA LYS A 27 -23.45 -3.79 5.96
C LYS A 27 -21.93 -3.83 6.12
N ILE A 28 -21.26 -2.68 6.20
CA ILE A 28 -19.82 -2.65 6.48
C ILE A 28 -19.62 -2.63 8.00
N THR A 29 -19.19 -3.78 8.51
CA THR A 29 -18.80 -3.95 9.92
C THR A 29 -17.49 -4.72 9.95
N CYS A 30 -16.43 -4.11 10.50
CA CYS A 30 -15.11 -4.73 10.58
C CYS A 30 -14.25 -4.07 11.65
N ASN A 31 -13.21 -4.81 12.06
CA ASN A 31 -12.11 -4.30 12.86
C ASN A 31 -10.84 -4.30 12.03
N ALA A 32 -10.00 -3.29 12.26
CA ALA A 32 -8.67 -3.19 11.68
C ALA A 32 -7.64 -2.86 12.75
N ASN A 33 -6.47 -3.46 12.65
CA ASN A 33 -5.33 -3.22 13.51
C ASN A 33 -4.04 -3.11 12.70
N LEU A 34 -2.99 -2.56 13.29
CA LEU A 34 -1.65 -2.49 12.73
C LEU A 34 -0.76 -3.52 13.43
N THR A 35 -0.01 -4.28 12.65
CA THR A 35 0.98 -5.26 13.14
C THR A 35 2.30 -5.12 12.38
N THR A 36 3.38 -5.59 12.97
CA THR A 36 4.71 -5.60 12.36
C THR A 36 5.50 -6.79 12.89
N PRO A 37 6.43 -7.35 12.12
CA PRO A 37 7.37 -8.38 12.60
C PRO A 37 8.49 -7.82 13.50
N HIS A 38 8.67 -6.50 13.59
CA HIS A 38 9.63 -5.89 14.51
C HIS A 38 9.25 -6.15 15.96
N GLN A 39 10.24 -6.30 16.87
CA GLN A 39 10.00 -6.69 18.26
C GLN A 39 9.72 -5.51 19.19
N ASP A 40 10.50 -4.45 19.06
CA ASP A 40 10.39 -3.26 19.94
C ASP A 40 9.37 -2.28 19.38
N VAL A 41 8.08 -2.60 19.54
CA VAL A 41 6.97 -1.84 18.99
C VAL A 41 5.92 -1.51 20.04
N MET A 42 5.25 -0.39 19.85
CA MET A 42 4.11 0.05 20.63
C MET A 42 2.92 0.33 19.72
N VAL A 43 1.80 -0.29 20.01
CA VAL A 43 0.51 0.02 19.40
C VAL A 43 -0.32 0.81 20.41
N ALA A 44 -0.88 1.94 19.97
CA ALA A 44 -1.67 2.82 20.83
C ALA A 44 -2.86 3.41 20.07
N THR A 45 -3.75 4.07 20.79
CA THR A 45 -4.82 4.90 20.26
C THR A 45 -4.55 6.35 20.61
N GLU A 46 -4.50 7.23 19.61
CA GLU A 46 -4.34 8.67 19.75
C GLU A 46 -5.55 9.38 19.13
N GLY A 47 -6.54 9.74 19.96
CA GLY A 47 -7.81 10.30 19.49
C GLY A 47 -8.56 9.32 18.60
N GLU A 48 -8.76 9.67 17.33
CA GLU A 48 -9.46 8.84 16.34
C GLU A 48 -8.49 8.07 15.43
N GLU A 49 -7.26 7.87 15.85
CA GLU A 49 -6.21 7.18 15.10
C GLU A 49 -5.64 6.01 15.90
N VAL A 50 -5.37 4.90 15.22
CA VAL A 50 -4.51 3.83 15.73
C VAL A 50 -3.10 4.13 15.28
N THR A 51 -2.14 4.06 16.20
CA THR A 51 -0.73 4.27 15.94
C THR A 51 0.08 3.01 16.22
N LEU A 52 1.12 2.80 15.43
CA LEU A 52 2.12 1.75 15.62
C LEU A 52 3.49 2.40 15.47
N SER A 53 4.28 2.40 16.53
CA SER A 53 5.61 3.00 16.57
C SER A 53 6.65 1.94 16.92
N GLY A 54 7.84 2.07 16.37
CA GLY A 54 8.94 1.15 16.66
C GLY A 54 10.26 1.59 16.08
N VAL A 55 11.26 0.74 16.30
CA VAL A 55 12.61 0.88 15.74
C VAL A 55 12.93 -0.38 14.95
N SER A 56 13.70 -0.23 13.87
CA SER A 56 14.15 -1.37 13.08
C SER A 56 14.87 -2.40 13.97
N SER A 57 14.63 -3.68 13.72
CA SER A 57 15.19 -4.79 14.51
C SER A 57 16.72 -4.84 14.44
N TRP A 58 17.32 -5.55 15.39
CA TRP A 58 18.73 -5.92 15.33
C TRP A 58 18.99 -6.80 14.12
N HIS A 59 20.13 -6.56 13.46
CA HIS A 59 20.58 -7.36 12.34
C HIS A 59 22.10 -7.51 12.39
N GLU A 60 22.63 -8.71 12.30
CA GLU A 60 24.06 -9.05 12.33
C GLU A 60 24.86 -8.40 13.48
N GLY A 61 24.26 -8.35 14.68
CA GLY A 61 24.87 -7.74 15.85
C GLY A 61 24.79 -6.22 15.92
N LEU A 62 24.19 -5.58 14.92
CA LEU A 62 23.97 -4.12 14.90
C LEU A 62 22.54 -3.81 15.36
N LYS A 63 22.45 -2.87 16.30
CA LYS A 63 21.17 -2.35 16.77
C LYS A 63 20.55 -1.46 15.68
N GLY A 64 19.28 -1.74 15.34
CA GLY A 64 18.52 -0.87 14.46
C GLY A 64 18.39 0.55 15.01
N LYS A 65 18.38 1.53 14.11
CA LYS A 65 18.30 2.95 14.43
C LYS A 65 17.20 3.68 13.66
N VAL A 66 16.63 3.04 12.66
CA VAL A 66 15.55 3.64 11.88
C VAL A 66 14.27 3.51 12.68
N GLU A 67 13.77 4.65 13.15
CA GLU A 67 12.48 4.77 13.80
C GLU A 67 11.37 4.88 12.77
N PHE A 68 10.23 4.26 13.04
CA PHE A 68 9.06 4.31 12.17
C PHE A 68 7.77 4.56 12.95
N GLN A 69 6.81 5.14 12.25
CA GLN A 69 5.44 5.22 12.73
C GLN A 69 4.46 4.93 11.61
N GLY A 70 3.52 4.02 11.89
CA GLY A 70 2.28 3.82 11.15
C GLY A 70 1.12 4.50 11.86
N ARG A 71 0.20 5.10 11.10
CA ARG A 71 -1.04 5.69 11.60
C ARG A 71 -2.21 5.24 10.74
N MET A 72 -3.32 4.92 11.37
CA MET A 72 -4.51 4.44 10.68
C MET A 72 -5.76 5.12 11.24
N THR A 73 -6.67 5.52 10.34
CA THR A 73 -8.02 6.01 10.67
C THR A 73 -8.98 5.63 9.55
N ALA A 74 -10.26 5.95 9.69
CA ALA A 74 -11.24 5.75 8.63
C ALA A 74 -12.19 6.94 8.48
N ARG A 75 -12.81 7.05 7.30
CA ARG A 75 -14.06 7.83 7.07
C ARG A 75 -15.16 6.84 6.72
N THR A 76 -16.35 7.06 7.24
CA THR A 76 -17.52 6.24 6.96
C THR A 76 -18.67 7.09 6.41
N GLN A 77 -19.49 6.48 5.56
CA GLN A 77 -20.82 6.96 5.23
C GLN A 77 -21.81 6.04 5.97
N GLY A 78 -22.66 6.64 6.79
CA GLY A 78 -23.51 5.86 7.72
C GLY A 78 -22.69 5.14 8.79
N GLY A 79 -23.40 4.48 9.71
CA GLY A 79 -22.79 3.71 10.79
C GLY A 79 -21.95 4.52 11.76
N THR A 80 -21.10 3.84 12.50
CA THR A 80 -20.18 4.45 13.47
C THR A 80 -18.75 3.94 13.27
N ARG A 81 -17.78 4.73 13.71
CA ARG A 81 -16.38 4.32 13.83
C ARG A 81 -15.82 4.70 15.19
N SER A 82 -14.90 3.91 15.70
CA SER A 82 -14.18 4.21 16.94
C SER A 82 -12.78 3.64 16.90
N CYS A 83 -11.86 4.26 17.63
CA CYS A 83 -10.52 3.73 17.88
C CYS A 83 -10.39 3.49 19.39
N ARG A 84 -10.06 2.26 19.77
CA ARG A 84 -9.85 1.88 21.18
C ARG A 84 -8.84 0.74 21.26
N ASP A 85 -7.94 0.81 22.23
CA ASP A 85 -6.97 -0.24 22.53
C ASP A 85 -6.18 -0.73 21.29
N GLY A 86 -5.81 0.19 20.39
CA GLY A 86 -5.07 -0.11 19.17
C GLY A 86 -5.90 -0.76 18.06
N VAL A 87 -7.23 -0.72 18.17
CA VAL A 87 -8.16 -1.27 17.17
C VAL A 87 -9.04 -0.15 16.62
N LEU A 88 -9.14 -0.08 15.30
CA LEU A 88 -10.14 0.69 14.58
C LEU A 88 -11.36 -0.20 14.34
N SER A 89 -12.52 0.18 14.89
CA SER A 89 -13.80 -0.51 14.69
C SER A 89 -14.72 0.32 13.83
N ILE A 90 -15.38 -0.31 12.88
CA ILE A 90 -16.40 0.25 11.99
C ILE A 90 -17.65 -0.63 12.14
N GLU A 91 -18.80 -0.01 12.37
CA GLU A 91 -20.07 -0.73 12.59
C GLU A 91 -21.19 -0.13 11.76
N GLY A 92 -21.84 -0.97 10.94
CA GLY A 92 -23.06 -0.65 10.22
C GLY A 92 -22.90 0.48 9.19
N ALA A 93 -21.73 0.67 8.58
CA ALA A 93 -21.52 1.69 7.57
C ALA A 93 -22.04 1.24 6.20
N ASP A 94 -22.43 2.21 5.36
CA ASP A 94 -22.77 2.00 3.95
C ASP A 94 -21.51 1.89 3.10
N GLU A 95 -20.53 2.74 3.43
CA GLU A 95 -19.20 2.75 2.87
C GLU A 95 -18.16 3.10 3.95
N ALA A 96 -16.98 2.55 3.85
CA ALA A 96 -15.83 2.93 4.67
C ALA A 96 -14.57 3.07 3.82
N VAL A 97 -13.77 4.09 4.10
CA VAL A 97 -12.41 4.23 3.56
C VAL A 97 -11.44 4.26 4.73
N ILE A 98 -10.59 3.26 4.83
CA ILE A 98 -9.51 3.18 5.81
C ILE A 98 -8.27 3.81 5.18
N TYR A 99 -7.63 4.72 5.90
CA TYR A 99 -6.40 5.40 5.49
C TYR A 99 -5.25 4.95 6.39
N ILE A 100 -4.12 4.59 5.77
CA ILE A 100 -2.92 4.15 6.49
C ILE A 100 -1.74 4.96 5.95
N SER A 101 -1.06 5.68 6.83
CA SER A 101 0.22 6.33 6.54
C SER A 101 1.34 5.64 7.27
N ILE A 102 2.52 5.58 6.66
CA ILE A 102 3.74 5.05 7.28
C ILE A 102 4.89 6.00 6.95
N ALA A 103 5.70 6.32 7.95
CA ALA A 103 6.88 7.14 7.76
C ALA A 103 8.02 6.68 8.68
N THR A 104 9.24 7.01 8.28
CA THR A 104 10.45 6.76 9.06
C THR A 104 11.19 8.07 9.34
N ASN A 105 12.14 8.03 10.28
CA ASN A 105 13.08 9.12 10.54
C ASN A 105 14.19 9.20 9.46
N PHE A 106 14.24 8.28 8.50
CA PHE A 106 15.22 8.27 7.42
C PHE A 106 15.05 9.48 6.51
N THR A 107 16.11 10.22 6.27
CA THR A 107 16.18 11.33 5.32
C THR A 107 17.09 10.96 4.15
N ASN A 108 18.27 10.44 4.45
CA ASN A 108 19.21 9.87 3.46
C ASN A 108 20.22 8.99 4.22
N TYR A 109 21.15 8.36 3.50
CA TYR A 109 22.13 7.41 4.06
C TYR A 109 23.09 8.00 5.12
N LYS A 110 23.13 9.32 5.27
CA LYS A 110 23.93 10.03 6.29
C LYS A 110 23.09 10.67 7.38
N ASP A 111 21.77 10.71 7.19
CA ASP A 111 20.86 11.48 8.03
C ASP A 111 19.58 10.70 8.33
N ILE A 112 19.41 10.36 9.60
CA ILE A 112 18.22 9.71 10.17
C ILE A 112 17.58 10.60 11.24
N THR A 113 17.68 11.91 11.14
CA THR A 113 17.13 12.88 12.12
C THR A 113 15.72 13.36 11.76
N GLY A 114 15.10 12.77 10.75
CA GLY A 114 13.73 13.11 10.39
C GLY A 114 12.73 12.77 11.50
N ASN A 115 11.56 13.39 11.45
CA ASN A 115 10.48 13.16 12.40
C ASN A 115 9.41 12.27 11.78
N GLN A 116 9.45 10.98 12.07
CA GLN A 116 8.51 9.98 11.57
C GLN A 116 7.07 10.23 12.03
N VAL A 117 6.92 10.76 13.25
CA VAL A 117 5.61 11.04 13.84
C VAL A 117 4.88 12.13 13.05
N GLU A 118 5.55 13.27 12.89
CA GLU A 118 4.97 14.40 12.15
C GLU A 118 4.79 14.10 10.67
N ARG A 119 5.71 13.34 10.07
CA ARG A 119 5.57 12.90 8.67
C ARG A 119 4.32 12.04 8.47
N ALA A 120 4.17 10.97 9.27
CA ALA A 120 3.01 10.07 9.18
C ALA A 120 1.70 10.80 9.45
N LYS A 121 1.65 11.65 10.48
CA LYS A 121 0.48 12.48 10.82
C LYS A 121 0.10 13.44 9.69
N ASN A 122 1.07 14.11 9.09
CA ASN A 122 0.83 15.05 8.00
C ASN A 122 0.33 14.35 6.73
N TYR A 123 0.86 13.16 6.39
CA TYR A 123 0.37 12.37 5.27
C TYR A 123 -1.08 11.96 5.49
N LEU A 124 -1.39 11.39 6.67
CA LEU A 124 -2.74 10.96 7.01
C LEU A 124 -3.74 12.11 6.96
N ARG A 125 -3.44 13.24 7.60
CA ARG A 125 -4.29 14.43 7.63
C ARG A 125 -4.62 14.96 6.23
N ARG A 126 -3.61 15.06 5.35
CA ARG A 126 -3.81 15.51 3.97
C ARG A 126 -4.68 14.56 3.17
N ALA A 127 -4.50 13.26 3.34
CA ALA A 127 -5.29 12.25 2.64
C ALA A 127 -6.75 12.24 3.11
N VAL A 128 -6.98 12.27 4.41
CA VAL A 128 -8.32 12.25 5.01
C VAL A 128 -9.13 13.51 4.66
N SER A 129 -8.47 14.65 4.37
CA SER A 129 -9.17 15.89 3.97
C SER A 129 -9.78 15.84 2.56
N LYS A 130 -9.43 14.85 1.75
CA LYS A 130 -9.93 14.65 0.38
C LYS A 130 -10.97 13.53 0.34
N ASP A 131 -11.83 13.55 -0.66
CA ASP A 131 -12.65 12.38 -0.96
C ASP A 131 -11.83 11.30 -1.69
N TYR A 132 -12.28 10.05 -1.59
CA TYR A 132 -11.59 8.90 -2.17
C TYR A 132 -11.42 9.01 -3.69
N MET A 133 -12.45 9.46 -4.41
CA MET A 133 -12.42 9.54 -5.87
C MET A 133 -11.42 10.57 -6.37
N THR A 134 -11.28 11.70 -5.66
CA THR A 134 -10.25 12.72 -5.92
C THR A 134 -8.83 12.14 -5.75
N SER A 135 -8.58 11.43 -4.66
CA SER A 135 -7.28 10.78 -4.42
C SER A 135 -7.01 9.66 -5.44
N ARG A 136 -8.02 8.87 -5.79
CA ARG A 136 -7.92 7.84 -6.82
C ARG A 136 -7.59 8.44 -8.19
N LYS A 137 -8.25 9.53 -8.57
CA LYS A 137 -7.96 10.22 -9.83
C LYS A 137 -6.51 10.73 -9.84
N ALA A 138 -6.07 11.40 -8.80
CA ALA A 138 -4.70 11.91 -8.69
C ALA A 138 -3.66 10.79 -8.79
N HIS A 139 -3.90 9.63 -8.15
CA HIS A 139 -3.05 8.46 -8.27
C HIS A 139 -2.99 7.93 -9.71
N VAL A 140 -4.14 7.76 -10.37
CA VAL A 140 -4.21 7.25 -11.75
C VAL A 140 -3.48 8.21 -12.69
N ASP A 141 -3.72 9.50 -12.58
CA ASP A 141 -3.08 10.53 -13.42
C ASP A 141 -1.57 10.53 -13.22
N PHE A 142 -1.11 10.43 -11.97
CA PHE A 142 0.31 10.32 -11.66
C PHE A 142 0.94 9.06 -12.27
N PHE A 143 0.29 7.91 -12.11
CA PHE A 143 0.82 6.63 -12.60
C PHE A 143 0.89 6.59 -14.13
N LYS A 144 -0.10 7.15 -14.81
CA LYS A 144 -0.15 7.25 -16.27
C LYS A 144 1.02 8.02 -16.87
N GLN A 145 1.56 9.02 -16.17
CA GLN A 145 2.74 9.77 -16.65
C GLN A 145 3.94 8.87 -16.94
N TYR A 146 4.04 7.75 -16.26
CA TYR A 146 5.09 6.75 -16.48
C TYR A 146 4.62 5.59 -17.36
N MET A 147 3.43 5.07 -17.09
CA MET A 147 2.93 3.85 -17.72
C MET A 147 2.60 4.06 -19.20
N ASP A 148 1.99 5.20 -19.54
CA ASP A 148 1.53 5.50 -20.90
C ASP A 148 2.68 5.91 -21.85
N ARG A 149 3.91 6.08 -21.34
CA ARG A 149 5.07 6.47 -22.17
C ARG A 149 5.58 5.36 -23.07
N VAL A 150 5.31 4.11 -22.74
CA VAL A 150 5.74 2.94 -23.50
C VAL A 150 4.62 1.90 -23.52
N SER A 151 4.27 1.43 -24.71
CA SER A 151 3.36 0.31 -24.92
C SER A 151 4.05 -0.77 -25.74
N LEU A 152 3.72 -2.04 -25.45
CA LEU A 152 4.09 -3.19 -26.24
C LEU A 152 2.78 -3.87 -26.67
N ASP A 153 2.56 -3.92 -27.97
CA ASP A 153 1.45 -4.63 -28.61
C ASP A 153 2.02 -5.77 -29.46
N LEU A 154 1.65 -6.98 -29.17
CA LEU A 154 2.07 -8.20 -29.89
C LEU A 154 0.87 -8.89 -30.54
N GLY A 155 -0.23 -8.16 -30.75
CA GLY A 155 -1.44 -8.63 -31.42
C GLY A 155 -2.59 -9.00 -30.51
N ILE A 156 -3.53 -9.79 -31.02
CA ILE A 156 -4.81 -10.07 -30.40
C ILE A 156 -4.65 -11.05 -29.24
N ASP A 157 -5.38 -10.80 -28.14
CA ASP A 157 -5.52 -11.75 -27.03
C ASP A 157 -6.36 -12.97 -27.42
N LYS A 158 -5.70 -14.03 -27.84
CA LYS A 158 -6.32 -15.29 -28.22
C LYS A 158 -6.86 -16.10 -27.03
N TYR A 159 -6.47 -15.74 -25.82
CA TYR A 159 -6.76 -16.49 -24.58
C TYR A 159 -7.46 -15.63 -23.53
N ALA A 160 -8.25 -14.63 -23.94
CA ALA A 160 -8.89 -13.64 -23.05
C ALA A 160 -9.71 -14.23 -21.90
N GLY A 161 -10.27 -15.44 -22.05
CA GLY A 161 -11.03 -16.14 -21.01
C GLY A 161 -10.19 -17.05 -20.10
N VAL A 162 -8.87 -17.16 -20.34
CA VAL A 162 -7.99 -18.05 -19.59
C VAL A 162 -7.29 -17.26 -18.47
N THR A 163 -7.26 -17.83 -17.26
CA THR A 163 -6.59 -17.21 -16.12
C THR A 163 -5.06 -17.15 -16.32
N THR A 164 -4.41 -16.19 -15.69
CA THR A 164 -2.96 -15.94 -15.89
C THR A 164 -2.10 -17.14 -15.49
N ASP A 165 -2.43 -17.82 -14.41
CA ASP A 165 -1.74 -19.04 -13.97
C ASP A 165 -1.81 -20.16 -15.02
N MET A 166 -2.99 -20.40 -15.61
CA MET A 166 -3.15 -21.36 -16.68
C MET A 166 -2.41 -20.95 -17.96
N ARG A 167 -2.39 -19.65 -18.29
CA ARG A 167 -1.63 -19.12 -19.41
C ARG A 167 -0.12 -19.34 -19.23
N VAL A 168 0.39 -19.13 -18.01
CA VAL A 168 1.80 -19.40 -17.68
C VAL A 168 2.12 -20.88 -17.80
N GLN A 169 1.28 -21.76 -17.24
CA GLN A 169 1.47 -23.22 -17.30
C GLN A 169 1.54 -23.74 -18.74
N ASN A 170 0.66 -23.22 -19.60
CA ASN A 170 0.54 -23.68 -20.99
C ASN A 170 1.39 -22.88 -21.99
N PHE A 171 2.26 -21.98 -21.53
CA PHE A 171 3.01 -21.05 -22.38
C PHE A 171 3.89 -21.77 -23.41
N LYS A 172 4.48 -22.91 -23.06
CA LYS A 172 5.34 -23.69 -23.96
C LYS A 172 4.61 -24.11 -25.23
N GLU A 173 3.34 -24.49 -25.13
CA GLU A 173 2.49 -24.96 -26.21
C GLU A 173 1.82 -23.79 -26.93
N THR A 174 1.31 -22.81 -26.19
CA THR A 174 0.49 -21.72 -26.73
C THR A 174 1.31 -20.60 -27.36
N LYS A 175 2.54 -20.37 -26.90
CA LYS A 175 3.37 -19.21 -27.29
C LYS A 175 2.58 -17.90 -27.22
N ASP A 176 1.90 -17.70 -26.10
CA ASP A 176 0.96 -16.61 -25.86
C ASP A 176 1.65 -15.23 -25.88
N ASP A 177 1.59 -14.57 -27.03
CA ASP A 177 2.20 -13.25 -27.24
C ASP A 177 1.58 -12.17 -26.34
N PHE A 178 0.29 -12.26 -26.05
CA PHE A 178 -0.36 -11.32 -25.15
C PHE A 178 0.11 -11.48 -23.70
N LEU A 179 0.41 -12.70 -23.25
CA LEU A 179 1.05 -12.94 -21.95
C LEU A 179 2.44 -12.30 -21.89
N VAL A 180 3.23 -12.36 -22.97
CA VAL A 180 4.53 -11.68 -23.06
C VAL A 180 4.37 -10.17 -22.90
N ALA A 181 3.43 -9.56 -23.62
CA ALA A 181 3.13 -8.13 -23.49
C ALA A 181 2.65 -7.76 -22.07
N THR A 182 1.84 -8.63 -21.46
CA THR A 182 1.37 -8.47 -20.08
C THR A 182 2.53 -8.53 -19.07
N TYR A 183 3.44 -9.49 -19.26
CA TYR A 183 4.63 -9.64 -18.41
C TYR A 183 5.56 -8.42 -18.51
N PHE A 184 5.75 -7.88 -19.72
CA PHE A 184 6.48 -6.62 -19.91
C PHE A 184 5.84 -5.45 -19.16
N ARG A 185 4.51 -5.29 -19.25
CA ARG A 185 3.77 -4.26 -18.52
C ARG A 185 3.88 -4.43 -17.01
N PHE A 186 3.83 -5.67 -16.53
CA PHE A 186 3.98 -6.01 -15.12
C PHE A 186 5.38 -5.65 -14.59
N GLY A 187 6.44 -5.98 -15.33
CA GLY A 187 7.81 -5.58 -14.96
C GLY A 187 7.97 -4.05 -14.86
N ARG A 188 7.37 -3.32 -15.81
CA ARG A 188 7.34 -1.84 -15.74
C ARG A 188 6.56 -1.33 -14.54
N TYR A 189 5.41 -1.94 -14.23
CA TYR A 189 4.64 -1.61 -13.04
C TYR A 189 5.48 -1.77 -11.77
N LEU A 190 6.16 -2.90 -11.59
CA LEU A 190 7.02 -3.14 -10.45
C LEU A 190 8.15 -2.09 -10.33
N LEU A 191 8.80 -1.77 -11.43
CA LEU A 191 9.86 -0.76 -11.47
C LEU A 191 9.34 0.65 -11.12
N ILE A 192 8.22 1.06 -11.69
CA ILE A 192 7.59 2.36 -11.40
C ILE A 192 7.23 2.44 -9.91
N CYS A 193 6.67 1.38 -9.33
CA CYS A 193 6.28 1.37 -7.92
C CYS A 193 7.47 1.41 -6.95
N SER A 194 8.61 0.83 -7.33
CA SER A 194 9.77 0.69 -6.44
C SER A 194 10.85 1.76 -6.65
N SER A 195 10.77 2.58 -7.70
CA SER A 195 11.86 3.49 -8.10
C SER A 195 11.30 4.85 -8.49
N GLN A 196 10.84 5.62 -7.51
CA GLN A 196 10.27 6.94 -7.72
C GLN A 196 11.27 8.06 -7.43
N PRO A 197 11.16 9.23 -8.08
CA PRO A 197 11.98 10.40 -7.78
C PRO A 197 11.92 10.76 -6.29
N GLY A 198 13.07 10.95 -5.67
CA GLY A 198 13.21 11.22 -4.22
C GLY A 198 13.23 9.97 -3.33
N GLY A 199 13.02 8.78 -3.89
CA GLY A 199 13.20 7.50 -3.22
C GLY A 199 14.59 6.88 -3.44
N GLN A 200 14.80 5.71 -2.88
CA GLN A 200 15.99 4.90 -3.16
C GLN A 200 15.82 4.15 -4.51
N PRO A 201 16.91 3.90 -5.26
CA PRO A 201 16.85 3.05 -6.43
C PRO A 201 16.40 1.64 -6.07
N ALA A 202 15.68 0.99 -6.99
CA ALA A 202 15.40 -0.43 -6.85
C ALA A 202 16.71 -1.23 -6.84
N ASN A 203 16.88 -2.09 -5.85
CA ASN A 203 17.98 -3.06 -5.77
C ASN A 203 17.47 -4.47 -6.18
N LEU A 204 18.18 -5.55 -5.79
CA LEU A 204 17.86 -6.92 -6.20
C LEU A 204 16.41 -7.34 -5.97
N GLN A 205 15.96 -7.31 -4.71
CA GLN A 205 14.57 -7.61 -4.36
C GLN A 205 13.72 -6.35 -4.25
N GLY A 206 14.35 -5.21 -4.00
CA GLY A 206 13.69 -3.93 -3.78
C GLY A 206 12.73 -4.01 -2.59
N ILE A 207 11.63 -3.30 -2.72
CA ILE A 207 10.55 -3.30 -1.71
C ILE A 207 9.61 -4.51 -1.82
N TRP A 208 9.87 -5.46 -2.73
CA TRP A 208 8.98 -6.57 -3.07
C TRP A 208 9.22 -7.84 -2.24
N ASN A 209 9.96 -7.76 -1.14
CA ASN A 209 10.09 -8.84 -0.18
C ASN A 209 9.27 -8.56 1.08
N ASP A 210 8.77 -9.62 1.72
CA ASP A 210 7.98 -9.56 2.95
C ASP A 210 8.76 -9.99 4.20
N LYS A 211 10.06 -10.26 4.03
CA LYS A 211 10.91 -10.74 5.12
C LYS A 211 11.56 -9.58 5.85
N LEU A 212 11.63 -9.70 7.18
CA LEU A 212 12.36 -8.73 8.01
C LEU A 212 13.87 -8.75 7.71
N PHE A 213 14.40 -9.93 7.41
CA PHE A 213 15.78 -10.18 7.01
C PHE A 213 15.77 -10.92 5.66
N PRO A 214 15.72 -10.19 4.55
CA PRO A 214 15.72 -10.80 3.22
C PRO A 214 17.07 -11.41 2.89
N SER A 215 17.08 -12.41 2.00
CA SER A 215 18.32 -12.93 1.46
C SER A 215 19.06 -11.82 0.71
N TRP A 216 20.38 -11.74 0.90
CA TRP A 216 21.28 -10.75 0.26
C TRP A 216 21.11 -9.31 0.76
N ASP A 217 20.49 -9.09 1.92
CA ASP A 217 20.37 -7.79 2.58
C ASP A 217 19.77 -6.67 1.70
N SER A 218 18.83 -7.02 0.84
CA SER A 218 18.24 -6.10 -0.15
C SER A 218 16.82 -5.69 0.22
#